data_041f699792dae0a7c6fb11791257e7d7
#
_entry.id   041f699792dae0a7c6fb11791257e7d7
#
_cell.length_a   1.000
_cell.length_b   1.000
_cell.length_c   1.000
_cell.angle_alpha   90.00
_cell.angle_beta   90.00
_cell.angle_gamma   90.00
#
_symmetry.space_group_name_H-M   'P 1'
#
loop_
_entity.id
_entity.type
_entity.pdbx_description
1 polymer ?
#
loop_
_entity_poly.entity_id
_entity_poly.type
_entity_poly.pdbx_seq_one_letter_code
_entity_poly.pdbx_strand_id
1 'polypeptide(L)'
;HNNGGIGGNQWWESNIRHLFAVGEVNGSHGIYRPGGSALNAGQVGAIRASQYIVKRYGGEPCSREQFLSRHMKEVEEETAFGERVLRGSESCMTGQRRLLGIRMTKYGACIRSEEGIRTALEENLRQREQLEQKVMIKGPEVLKDLYKLKHLLISQFVYLEALRDYDARVGISRGSYLV
;
A
#
# COMPACT_ATOMS: atom_id res chain seq x y z
N HIS A 1 -2.15 13.01 -8.68
CA HIS A 1 -0.70 12.82 -8.76
C HIS A 1 -0.07 13.00 -7.39
N ASN A 2 0.67 12.02 -6.92
CA ASN A 2 1.37 12.04 -5.64
C ASN A 2 2.88 11.94 -5.89
N ASN A 3 3.63 12.80 -5.23
CA ASN A 3 5.08 12.76 -5.27
C ASN A 3 5.59 12.18 -3.95
N GLY A 4 5.73 10.92 -3.91
CA GLY A 4 6.19 10.14 -2.78
C GLY A 4 6.13 8.68 -3.13
N GLY A 5 6.65 7.84 -2.28
CA GLY A 5 6.64 6.41 -2.54
C GLY A 5 7.49 5.63 -1.56
N ILE A 6 7.82 4.43 -1.94
CA ILE A 6 8.66 3.51 -1.16
C ILE A 6 10.10 4.05 -1.16
N GLY A 7 10.68 4.25 0.02
CA GLY A 7 12.07 4.64 0.16
C GLY A 7 13.01 3.55 -0.34
N GLY A 8 14.06 3.94 -1.05
CA GLY A 8 15.10 3.03 -1.54
C GLY A 8 16.50 3.61 -1.34
N ASN A 9 17.49 2.75 -1.24
CA ASN A 9 18.90 3.14 -1.22
C ASN A 9 19.40 3.51 -2.63
N GLN A 10 20.70 3.77 -2.77
CA GLN A 10 21.33 4.11 -4.05
C GLN A 10 21.18 3.02 -5.15
N TRP A 11 20.73 1.83 -4.79
CA TRP A 11 20.49 0.69 -5.69
C TRP A 11 18.99 0.40 -5.84
N TRP A 12 18.13 1.27 -5.36
CA TRP A 12 16.67 1.13 -5.34
C TRP A 12 16.14 -0.01 -4.46
N GLU A 13 16.98 -0.63 -3.63
CA GLU A 13 16.51 -1.60 -2.64
C GLU A 13 15.89 -0.86 -1.45
N SER A 14 14.70 -1.29 -1.04
CA SER A 14 14.00 -0.74 0.12
C SER A 14 14.63 -1.25 1.43
N ASN A 15 14.03 -0.87 2.56
CA ASN A 15 14.37 -1.45 3.86
C ASN A 15 13.90 -2.91 4.01
N ILE A 16 13.08 -3.40 3.09
CA ILE A 16 12.74 -4.83 2.98
C ILE A 16 13.70 -5.43 1.97
N ARG A 17 14.52 -6.37 2.45
CA ARG A 17 15.51 -7.04 1.63
C ARG A 17 14.85 -7.75 0.43
N HIS A 18 15.47 -7.67 -0.74
CA HIS A 18 15.00 -8.18 -2.03
C HIS A 18 13.77 -7.44 -2.62
N LEU A 19 13.29 -6.36 -1.99
CA LEU A 19 12.23 -5.52 -2.54
C LEU A 19 12.82 -4.25 -3.16
N PHE A 20 12.76 -4.17 -4.48
CA PHE A 20 13.27 -3.06 -5.28
C PHE A 20 12.11 -2.25 -5.84
N ALA A 21 11.98 -1.02 -5.38
CA ALA A 21 10.99 -0.08 -5.88
C ALA A 21 11.61 0.76 -7.00
N VAL A 22 11.21 0.53 -8.24
CA VAL A 22 11.76 1.20 -9.42
C VAL A 22 10.69 2.02 -10.14
N GLY A 23 11.08 3.18 -10.65
CA GLY A 23 10.16 4.13 -11.25
C GLY A 23 9.52 5.06 -10.25
N GLU A 24 8.35 5.59 -10.55
CA GLU A 24 7.68 6.61 -9.72
C GLU A 24 7.31 6.09 -8.33
N VAL A 25 7.08 4.81 -8.18
CA VAL A 25 6.78 4.15 -6.90
C VAL A 25 7.91 4.28 -5.87
N ASN A 26 9.13 4.54 -6.30
CA ASN A 26 10.26 4.77 -5.40
C ASN A 26 10.19 6.11 -4.64
N GLY A 27 9.41 7.06 -5.13
CA GLY A 27 9.35 8.39 -4.50
C GLY A 27 10.57 9.29 -4.70
N SER A 28 11.56 8.85 -5.48
CA SER A 28 12.81 9.59 -5.72
C SER A 28 12.70 10.72 -6.75
N HIS A 29 11.56 10.85 -7.42
CA HIS A 29 11.38 11.82 -8.53
C HIS A 29 11.31 13.27 -8.08
N GLY A 30 10.91 13.54 -6.83
CA GLY A 30 10.70 14.89 -6.33
C GLY A 30 9.50 15.62 -6.94
N ILE A 31 9.10 16.71 -6.31
CA ILE A 31 7.99 17.56 -6.78
C ILE A 31 8.46 18.51 -7.86
N TYR A 32 9.64 19.08 -7.67
CA TYR A 32 10.21 20.10 -8.55
C TYR A 32 11.27 19.44 -9.43
N ARG A 33 10.88 19.05 -10.63
CA ARG A 33 11.75 18.34 -11.58
C ARG A 33 11.51 18.80 -13.03
N PRO A 34 12.53 18.73 -13.89
CA PRO A 34 12.38 18.94 -15.33
C PRO A 34 11.45 17.90 -15.95
N GLY A 35 10.75 18.27 -17.01
CA GLY A 35 9.96 17.35 -17.84
C GLY A 35 10.83 16.20 -18.36
N GLY A 36 10.30 14.99 -18.40
CA GLY A 36 11.02 13.78 -18.85
C GLY A 36 11.97 13.13 -17.84
N SER A 37 12.36 13.83 -16.79
CA SER A 37 13.28 13.28 -15.77
C SER A 37 12.72 12.04 -15.06
N ALA A 38 11.41 11.92 -14.94
CA ALA A 38 10.76 10.76 -14.35
C ALA A 38 11.03 9.47 -15.12
N LEU A 39 10.96 9.52 -16.46
CA LEU A 39 11.27 8.37 -17.32
C LEU A 39 12.75 7.97 -17.20
N ASN A 40 13.65 8.94 -17.25
CA ASN A 40 15.09 8.70 -17.10
C ASN A 40 15.41 8.11 -15.73
N ALA A 41 14.86 8.65 -14.65
CA ALA A 41 15.06 8.11 -13.30
C ALA A 41 14.55 6.67 -13.18
N GLY A 42 13.41 6.36 -13.80
CA GLY A 42 12.88 4.99 -13.83
C GLY A 42 13.81 4.03 -14.59
N GLN A 43 14.31 4.42 -15.76
CA GLN A 43 15.22 3.59 -16.56
C GLN A 43 16.57 3.37 -15.86
N VAL A 44 17.17 4.43 -15.32
CA VAL A 44 18.42 4.33 -14.57
C VAL A 44 18.24 3.46 -13.33
N GLY A 45 17.13 3.64 -12.62
CA GLY A 45 16.79 2.82 -11.45
C GLY A 45 16.66 1.35 -11.80
N ALA A 46 15.98 1.02 -12.90
CA ALA A 46 15.83 -0.36 -13.37
C ALA A 46 17.18 -1.01 -13.71
N ILE A 47 18.04 -0.31 -14.44
CA ILE A 47 19.38 -0.80 -14.79
C ILE A 47 20.22 -1.03 -13.53
N ARG A 48 20.25 -0.06 -12.61
CA ARG A 48 21.06 -0.18 -11.38
C ARG A 48 20.55 -1.29 -10.46
N ALA A 49 19.25 -1.39 -10.27
CA ALA A 49 18.65 -2.46 -9.49
C ALA A 49 18.96 -3.84 -10.09
N SER A 50 18.82 -4.00 -11.40
CA SER A 50 19.14 -5.24 -12.10
C SER A 50 20.60 -5.63 -11.95
N GLN A 51 21.53 -4.68 -12.13
CA GLN A 51 22.96 -4.92 -11.94
C GLN A 51 23.29 -5.31 -10.49
N TYR A 52 22.65 -4.67 -9.53
CA TYR A 52 22.83 -4.97 -8.12
C TYR A 52 22.31 -6.37 -7.77
N ILE A 53 21.12 -6.72 -8.25
CA ILE A 53 20.52 -8.05 -8.05
C ILE A 53 21.46 -9.14 -8.58
N VAL A 54 21.92 -9.01 -9.83
CA VAL A 54 22.81 -10.00 -10.45
C VAL A 54 24.13 -10.14 -9.67
N LYS A 55 24.69 -9.06 -9.19
CA LYS A 55 25.98 -9.10 -8.45
C LYS A 55 25.84 -9.51 -6.99
N ARG A 56 24.74 -9.17 -6.35
CA ARG A 56 24.58 -9.33 -4.91
C ARG A 56 23.78 -10.57 -4.52
N TYR A 57 22.83 -10.95 -5.34
CA TYR A 57 21.88 -12.03 -5.09
C TYR A 57 22.01 -13.17 -6.10
N GLY A 58 23.25 -13.51 -6.45
CA GLY A 58 23.56 -14.59 -7.41
C GLY A 58 23.44 -16.01 -6.86
N GLY A 59 22.83 -16.20 -5.66
CA GLY A 59 22.56 -17.54 -5.12
C GLY A 59 21.35 -18.19 -5.78
N GLU A 60 21.29 -19.52 -5.70
CA GLU A 60 20.11 -20.27 -6.15
C GLU A 60 18.88 -19.84 -5.37
N PRO A 61 17.74 -19.58 -6.02
CA PRO A 61 16.48 -19.33 -5.33
C PRO A 61 16.05 -20.59 -4.56
N CYS A 62 15.32 -20.40 -3.48
CA CYS A 62 14.77 -21.55 -2.76
C CYS A 62 13.84 -22.36 -3.68
N SER A 63 13.82 -23.69 -3.52
CA SER A 63 12.91 -24.54 -4.30
C SER A 63 11.45 -24.22 -3.98
N ARG A 64 10.56 -24.63 -4.87
CA ARG A 64 9.10 -24.48 -4.65
C ARG A 64 8.67 -25.14 -3.35
N GLU A 65 9.19 -26.30 -3.07
CA GLU A 65 8.86 -27.07 -1.86
C GLU A 65 9.34 -26.35 -0.59
N GLN A 66 10.55 -25.81 -0.62
CA GLN A 66 11.09 -25.00 0.47
C GLN A 66 10.28 -23.72 0.68
N PHE A 67 9.87 -23.05 -0.41
CA PHE A 67 9.01 -21.87 -0.32
C PHE A 67 7.65 -22.22 0.29
N LEU A 68 6.98 -23.24 -0.23
CA LEU A 68 5.67 -23.65 0.27
C LEU A 68 5.74 -24.09 1.74
N SER A 69 6.76 -24.88 2.13
CA SER A 69 6.89 -25.32 3.53
C SER A 69 7.04 -24.15 4.52
N ARG A 70 7.62 -23.05 4.09
CA ARG A 70 7.78 -21.85 4.93
C ARG A 70 6.52 -21.00 5.02
N HIS A 71 5.67 -21.02 3.98
CA HIS A 71 4.54 -20.12 3.82
C HIS A 71 3.17 -20.83 3.80
N MET A 72 3.14 -22.13 4.11
CA MET A 72 1.87 -22.89 4.14
C MET A 72 0.86 -22.30 5.10
N LYS A 73 1.32 -21.82 6.25
CA LYS A 73 0.44 -21.22 7.25
C LYS A 73 -0.28 -19.98 6.71
N GLU A 74 0.44 -19.09 6.02
CA GLU A 74 -0.16 -17.89 5.40
C GLU A 74 -1.14 -18.28 4.29
N VAL A 75 -0.83 -19.31 3.51
CA VAL A 75 -1.74 -19.82 2.47
C VAL A 75 -3.01 -20.42 3.08
N GLU A 76 -2.89 -21.18 4.14
CA GLU A 76 -4.02 -21.77 4.88
C GLU A 76 -4.90 -20.67 5.51
N GLU A 77 -4.30 -19.66 6.14
CA GLU A 77 -5.02 -18.52 6.73
C GLU A 77 -5.81 -17.73 5.66
N GLU A 78 -5.20 -17.42 4.51
CA GLU A 78 -5.90 -16.71 3.42
C GLU A 78 -6.96 -17.60 2.76
N THR A 79 -6.74 -18.90 2.65
CA THR A 79 -7.73 -19.86 2.14
C THR A 79 -8.93 -19.94 3.08
N ALA A 80 -8.69 -20.10 4.38
CA ALA A 80 -9.74 -20.12 5.39
C ALA A 80 -10.54 -18.80 5.44
N PHE A 81 -9.86 -17.67 5.26
CA PHE A 81 -10.53 -16.39 5.12
C PHE A 81 -11.46 -16.38 3.90
N GLY A 82 -10.97 -16.79 2.72
CA GLY A 82 -11.76 -16.89 1.50
C GLY A 82 -13.00 -17.78 1.66
N GLU A 83 -12.82 -18.98 2.24
CA GLU A 83 -13.93 -19.92 2.50
C GLU A 83 -14.94 -19.35 3.50
N ARG A 84 -14.50 -18.68 4.54
CA ARG A 84 -15.38 -18.06 5.53
C ARG A 84 -16.26 -16.98 4.90
N VAL A 85 -15.67 -16.08 4.13
CA VAL A 85 -16.41 -14.96 3.53
C VAL A 85 -17.43 -15.42 2.51
N LEU A 86 -17.20 -16.55 1.83
CA LEU A 86 -18.11 -17.12 0.83
C LEU A 86 -19.38 -17.77 1.43
N ARG A 87 -19.47 -17.91 2.75
CA ARG A 87 -20.61 -18.59 3.43
C ARG A 87 -21.80 -17.67 3.67
N GLY A 88 -21.77 -16.42 3.21
CA GLY A 88 -22.75 -15.44 3.59
C GLY A 88 -23.65 -14.92 2.47
N SER A 89 -24.61 -14.14 2.89
CA SER A 89 -25.44 -13.30 2.05
C SER A 89 -24.82 -11.89 1.99
N GLU A 90 -25.05 -11.24 0.91
CA GLU A 90 -24.62 -9.93 0.44
C GLU A 90 -23.98 -8.93 1.44
N SER A 91 -22.70 -8.62 1.21
CA SER A 91 -22.08 -7.41 1.74
C SER A 91 -22.00 -6.34 0.66
N CYS A 92 -22.37 -5.12 0.98
CA CYS A 92 -22.28 -3.99 0.05
C CYS A 92 -20.82 -3.52 -0.14
N MET A 93 -20.06 -4.16 -1.01
CA MET A 93 -18.67 -3.78 -1.32
C MET A 93 -18.56 -2.35 -1.83
N THR A 94 -19.54 -1.89 -2.62
CA THR A 94 -19.60 -0.53 -3.13
C THR A 94 -19.73 0.49 -1.99
N GLY A 95 -20.57 0.22 -1.01
CA GLY A 95 -20.71 1.06 0.19
C GLY A 95 -19.41 1.14 1.00
N GLN A 96 -18.77 0.00 1.22
CA GLN A 96 -17.49 -0.06 1.93
C GLN A 96 -16.38 0.71 1.21
N ARG A 97 -16.29 0.60 -0.11
CA ARG A 97 -15.35 1.37 -0.92
C ARG A 97 -15.65 2.86 -0.93
N ARG A 98 -16.92 3.24 -0.92
CA ARG A 98 -17.35 4.63 -0.82
C ARG A 98 -16.93 5.27 0.51
N LEU A 99 -17.06 4.55 1.63
CA LEU A 99 -16.59 5.02 2.94
C LEU A 99 -15.11 5.35 2.94
N LEU A 100 -14.29 4.49 2.36
CA LEU A 100 -12.86 4.73 2.18
C LEU A 100 -12.59 6.00 1.38
N GLY A 101 -13.29 6.20 0.27
CA GLY A 101 -13.15 7.40 -0.57
C GLY A 101 -13.55 8.69 0.15
N ILE A 102 -14.69 8.67 0.86
CA ILE A 102 -15.18 9.81 1.67
C ILE A 102 -14.14 10.18 2.74
N ARG A 103 -13.64 9.19 3.48
CA ARG A 103 -12.60 9.38 4.51
C ARG A 103 -11.37 10.06 3.93
N MET A 104 -10.86 9.56 2.80
CA MET A 104 -9.68 10.13 2.17
C MET A 104 -9.92 11.55 1.68
N THR A 105 -11.08 11.83 1.09
CA THR A 105 -11.45 13.18 0.64
C THR A 105 -11.58 14.14 1.82
N LYS A 106 -12.16 13.69 2.94
CA LYS A 106 -12.42 14.55 4.10
C LYS A 106 -11.16 14.87 4.89
N TYR A 107 -10.27 13.87 5.08
CA TYR A 107 -9.18 13.98 6.05
C TYR A 107 -7.78 13.89 5.44
N GLY A 108 -7.63 13.27 4.27
CA GLY A 108 -6.33 13.02 3.63
C GLY A 108 -6.07 13.82 2.35
N ALA A 109 -7.02 14.67 1.94
CA ALA A 109 -6.88 15.46 0.71
C ALA A 109 -6.12 16.79 0.91
N CYS A 110 -6.59 17.87 0.31
CA CYS A 110 -5.85 19.13 0.26
C CYS A 110 -5.79 19.88 1.61
N ILE A 111 -6.89 19.87 2.36
CA ILE A 111 -6.97 20.51 3.68
C ILE A 111 -6.95 19.41 4.74
N ARG A 112 -6.00 19.49 5.65
CA ARG A 112 -5.73 18.43 6.63
C ARG A 112 -5.55 19.04 8.01
N SER A 113 -5.92 18.28 9.03
CA SER A 113 -5.62 18.58 10.43
C SER A 113 -5.10 17.32 11.12
N GLU A 114 -4.29 17.48 12.14
CA GLU A 114 -3.80 16.36 12.96
C GLU A 114 -4.95 15.51 13.51
N GLU A 115 -5.97 16.14 14.04
CA GLU A 115 -7.16 15.46 14.55
C GLU A 115 -7.92 14.71 13.46
N GLY A 116 -8.04 15.31 12.26
CA GLY A 116 -8.66 14.67 11.11
C GLY A 116 -7.91 13.43 10.65
N ILE A 117 -6.58 13.51 10.57
CA ILE A 117 -5.73 12.37 10.20
C ILE A 117 -5.85 11.26 11.24
N ARG A 118 -5.83 11.57 12.53
CA ARG A 118 -6.04 10.61 13.62
C ARG A 118 -7.40 9.92 13.52
N THR A 119 -8.46 10.70 13.32
CA THR A 119 -9.81 10.17 13.11
C THR A 119 -9.86 9.22 11.91
N ALA A 120 -9.24 9.61 10.81
CA ALA A 120 -9.18 8.76 9.60
C ALA A 120 -8.45 7.44 9.83
N LEU A 121 -7.36 7.44 10.59
CA LEU A 121 -6.63 6.23 10.97
C LEU A 121 -7.48 5.29 11.83
N GLU A 122 -8.16 5.81 12.84
CA GLU A 122 -9.05 5.04 13.72
C GLU A 122 -10.23 4.42 12.94
N GLU A 123 -10.83 5.20 12.04
CA GLU A 123 -11.91 4.70 11.18
C GLU A 123 -11.42 3.64 10.19
N ASN A 124 -10.22 3.81 9.65
CA ASN A 124 -9.60 2.81 8.76
C ASN A 124 -9.36 1.49 9.49
N LEU A 125 -8.78 1.53 10.68
CA LEU A 125 -8.52 0.33 11.49
C LEU A 125 -9.84 -0.39 11.82
N ARG A 126 -10.85 0.32 12.28
CA ARG A 126 -12.19 -0.25 12.53
C ARG A 126 -12.80 -0.90 11.30
N GLN A 127 -12.67 -0.27 10.14
CA GLN A 127 -13.18 -0.84 8.89
C GLN A 127 -12.42 -2.10 8.48
N ARG A 128 -11.09 -2.15 8.70
CA ARG A 128 -10.28 -3.35 8.44
C ARG A 128 -10.70 -4.51 9.35
N GLU A 129 -10.84 -4.27 10.65
CA GLU A 129 -11.30 -5.27 11.61
C GLU A 129 -12.69 -5.83 11.25
N GLN A 130 -13.61 -4.94 10.88
CA GLN A 130 -14.95 -5.35 10.44
C GLN A 130 -14.92 -6.17 9.17
N LEU A 131 -14.05 -5.81 8.22
CA LEU A 131 -13.85 -6.56 6.99
C LEU A 131 -13.31 -7.96 7.28
N GLU A 132 -12.32 -8.07 8.14
CA GLU A 132 -11.72 -9.36 8.50
C GLU A 132 -12.65 -10.27 9.30
N GLN A 133 -13.46 -9.71 10.19
CA GLN A 133 -14.27 -10.49 11.12
C GLN A 133 -15.70 -10.77 10.62
N LYS A 134 -16.31 -9.81 9.91
CA LYS A 134 -17.76 -9.82 9.67
C LYS A 134 -18.15 -9.82 8.20
N VAL A 135 -17.21 -9.54 7.30
CA VAL A 135 -17.57 -9.48 5.89
C VAL A 135 -17.97 -10.86 5.37
N MET A 136 -19.05 -10.87 4.63
CA MET A 136 -19.52 -12.05 3.90
C MET A 136 -19.91 -11.62 2.50
N ILE A 137 -19.74 -12.48 1.53
CA ILE A 137 -20.02 -12.20 0.12
C ILE A 137 -20.90 -13.27 -0.49
N LYS A 138 -21.67 -12.88 -1.50
CA LYS A 138 -22.68 -13.73 -2.13
C LYS A 138 -22.09 -14.85 -2.99
N GLY A 139 -20.92 -14.61 -3.59
CA GLY A 139 -20.29 -15.58 -4.48
C GLY A 139 -18.84 -15.25 -4.81
N PRO A 140 -18.12 -16.17 -5.46
CA PRO A 140 -16.70 -16.04 -5.75
C PRO A 140 -16.35 -14.89 -6.70
N GLU A 141 -17.30 -14.42 -7.51
CA GLU A 141 -17.13 -13.25 -8.40
C GLU A 141 -16.84 -11.96 -7.63
N VAL A 142 -17.30 -11.86 -6.39
CA VAL A 142 -17.09 -10.69 -5.49
C VAL A 142 -15.75 -10.75 -4.76
N LEU A 143 -15.10 -11.91 -4.72
CA LEU A 143 -13.81 -12.08 -4.02
C LEU A 143 -12.75 -11.09 -4.49
N LYS A 144 -12.66 -10.85 -5.78
CA LYS A 144 -11.74 -9.88 -6.37
C LYS A 144 -11.95 -8.48 -5.80
N ASP A 145 -13.20 -8.05 -5.65
CA ASP A 145 -13.52 -6.72 -5.13
C ASP A 145 -13.26 -6.63 -3.62
N LEU A 146 -13.46 -7.72 -2.91
CA LEU A 146 -13.12 -7.83 -1.50
C LEU A 146 -11.61 -7.68 -1.27
N TYR A 147 -10.79 -8.44 -2.00
CA TYR A 147 -9.32 -8.31 -1.89
C TYR A 147 -8.84 -6.94 -2.33
N LYS A 148 -9.43 -6.37 -3.36
CA LYS A 148 -9.14 -4.99 -3.78
C LYS A 148 -9.45 -3.99 -2.68
N LEU A 149 -10.56 -4.15 -1.98
CA LEU A 149 -10.91 -3.30 -0.83
C LEU A 149 -9.91 -3.49 0.33
N LYS A 150 -9.52 -4.73 0.64
CA LYS A 150 -8.49 -5.05 1.64
C LYS A 150 -7.18 -4.30 1.35
N HIS A 151 -6.71 -4.38 0.09
CA HIS A 151 -5.49 -3.67 -0.33
C HIS A 151 -5.63 -2.15 -0.31
N LEU A 152 -6.78 -1.60 -0.70
CA LEU A 152 -7.02 -0.17 -0.64
C LEU A 152 -7.05 0.35 0.80
N LEU A 153 -7.58 -0.42 1.75
CA LEU A 153 -7.56 -0.06 3.16
C LEU A 153 -6.13 -0.06 3.73
N ILE A 154 -5.31 -1.04 3.36
CA ILE A 154 -3.89 -1.06 3.73
C ILE A 154 -3.17 0.16 3.14
N SER A 155 -3.37 0.44 1.86
CA SER A 155 -2.76 1.58 1.18
C SER A 155 -3.17 2.91 1.81
N GLN A 156 -4.45 3.06 2.15
CA GLN A 156 -4.96 4.25 2.85
C GLN A 156 -4.32 4.40 4.22
N PHE A 157 -4.19 3.32 4.99
CA PHE A 157 -3.53 3.33 6.29
C PHE A 157 -2.09 3.83 6.19
N VAL A 158 -1.29 3.23 5.30
CA VAL A 158 0.11 3.62 5.08
C VAL A 158 0.21 5.09 4.64
N TYR A 159 -0.69 5.54 3.77
CA TYR A 159 -0.72 6.92 3.32
C TYR A 159 -1.04 7.91 4.44
N LEU A 160 -2.03 7.60 5.28
CA LEU A 160 -2.41 8.43 6.42
C LEU A 160 -1.32 8.46 7.49
N GLU A 161 -0.64 7.33 7.74
CA GLU A 161 0.52 7.29 8.64
C GLU A 161 1.68 8.14 8.12
N ALA A 162 1.94 8.11 6.82
CA ALA A 162 2.95 8.98 6.20
C ALA A 162 2.59 10.47 6.35
N LEU A 163 1.31 10.82 6.20
CA LEU A 163 0.84 12.19 6.43
C LEU A 163 1.01 12.60 7.89
N ARG A 164 0.68 11.72 8.83
CA ARG A 164 0.85 11.96 10.27
C ARG A 164 2.33 12.18 10.63
N ASP A 165 3.21 11.31 10.15
CA ASP A 165 4.65 11.43 10.39
C ASP A 165 5.24 12.71 9.79
N TYR A 166 4.79 13.04 8.57
CA TYR A 166 5.21 14.28 7.91
C TYR A 166 4.78 15.52 8.69
N ASP A 167 3.53 15.57 9.13
CA ASP A 167 2.98 16.67 9.92
C ASP A 167 3.75 16.84 11.24
N ALA A 168 3.95 15.75 11.97
CA ALA A 168 4.68 15.76 13.23
C ALA A 168 6.14 16.23 13.11
N ARG A 169 6.80 15.96 11.97
CA ARG A 169 8.22 16.32 11.78
C ARG A 169 8.42 17.67 11.14
N VAL A 170 7.55 18.07 10.23
CA VAL A 170 7.77 19.24 9.37
C VAL A 170 6.85 20.39 9.75
N GLY A 171 5.63 20.11 10.23
CA GLY A 171 4.65 21.11 10.64
C GLY A 171 4.16 22.03 9.51
N ILE A 172 4.63 21.82 8.28
CA ILE A 172 4.29 22.61 7.10
C ILE A 172 4.01 21.65 5.95
N SER A 173 2.83 21.70 5.38
CA SER A 173 2.48 20.92 4.20
C SER A 173 2.66 21.73 2.93
N ARG A 174 3.64 21.37 2.11
CA ARG A 174 3.87 21.99 0.83
C ARG A 174 2.83 21.52 -0.20
N GLY A 175 1.98 22.44 -0.69
CA GLY A 175 0.91 22.13 -1.63
C GLY A 175 -0.36 21.56 -1.03
N SER A 176 -0.49 21.57 0.32
CA SER A 176 -1.71 21.31 1.06
C SER A 176 -1.73 22.15 2.34
N TYR A 177 -2.92 22.36 2.87
CA TYR A 177 -3.10 23.11 4.10
C TYR A 177 -3.21 22.16 5.30
N LEU A 178 -2.47 22.48 6.36
CA LEU A 178 -2.68 21.96 7.70
C LEU A 178 -3.42 23.02 8.50
N VAL A 179 -4.45 22.63 9.21
CA VAL A 179 -5.30 23.48 10.04
C VAL A 179 -5.18 23.05 11.49
#